data_36b0c01f444e1b440cba37e6ce5c1b06
#
_entry.id   36b0c01f444e1b440cba37e6ce5c1b06
#
_cell.length_a   1.000
_cell.length_b   1.000
_cell.length_c   1.000
_cell.angle_alpha   90.00
_cell.angle_beta   90.00
_cell.angle_gamma   90.00
#
_symmetry.space_group_name_H-M   'P 1'
#
loop_
_entity.id
_entity.type
_entity.pdbx_description
1 polymer ?
#
loop_
_entity_poly.entity_id
_entity_poly.type
_entity_poly.pdbx_seq_one_letter_code
_entity_poly.pdbx_strand_id
1 'polypeptide(L)'
;MSANWILNHLGMMVTNRNATLNHFQSLGVGVSVGPQPLLPYEEGEGELMFFQSLDGNPITNKYKTGGPHNFRDGNSQIGNCQLEIYPMKPGPGMFISEYLEKKGSGINHIAFNTDDIERDTKFFTEKGCQLVFNVSVNGKTIENYLDTRKYGDVMISLRPTSSAWENKWKENNLNHPLTNNWNFLGVGILIKDLKNTFDYYLDLGFSEIPNPKKINYPNLQSNQVKVGPIIFEFFEPSESHPIHNEILMERGEGISDLVFLVDDLEVEKNKLLNRGTTLLDSNETFAIFDTRKEGNTLIRLVSK
;
A
#
# COMPACT_ATOMS: atom_id res chain seq x y z
N MET A 1 8.68 -6.53 17.06
CA MET A 1 7.70 -7.41 16.39
C MET A 1 7.87 -7.38 14.87
N SER A 2 7.73 -6.27 14.18
CA SER A 2 7.80 -6.18 12.71
C SER A 2 9.21 -6.38 12.08
N ALA A 3 10.25 -6.69 12.87
CA ALA A 3 11.63 -6.77 12.37
C ALA A 3 11.82 -7.85 11.29
N ASN A 4 11.02 -8.92 11.33
CA ASN A 4 11.07 -10.04 10.37
C ASN A 4 9.98 -9.96 9.28
N TRP A 5 9.22 -8.87 9.24
CA TRP A 5 8.22 -8.71 8.20
C TRP A 5 8.86 -8.42 6.85
N ILE A 6 8.25 -8.94 5.81
CA ILE A 6 8.64 -8.72 4.42
C ILE A 6 7.48 -8.03 3.72
N LEU A 7 7.74 -6.95 3.00
CA LEU A 7 6.70 -6.29 2.21
C LEU A 7 6.14 -7.27 1.18
N ASN A 8 4.82 -7.42 1.18
CA ASN A 8 4.14 -8.24 0.20
C ASN A 8 3.62 -7.38 -0.97
N HIS A 9 2.71 -6.46 -0.68
CA HIS A 9 2.15 -5.52 -1.67
C HIS A 9 1.52 -4.31 -0.97
N LEU A 10 1.17 -3.31 -1.76
CA LEU A 10 0.25 -2.25 -1.38
C LEU A 10 -1.08 -2.49 -2.10
N GLY A 11 -2.17 -2.51 -1.35
CA GLY A 11 -3.51 -2.69 -1.90
C GLY A 11 -4.11 -1.37 -2.36
N MET A 12 -4.32 -1.24 -3.66
CA MET A 12 -4.91 -0.05 -4.29
C MET A 12 -6.34 -0.35 -4.72
N MET A 13 -7.29 0.36 -4.14
CA MET A 13 -8.70 0.26 -4.46
C MET A 13 -9.03 1.20 -5.61
N VAL A 14 -9.66 0.69 -6.66
CA VAL A 14 -10.01 1.47 -7.86
C VAL A 14 -11.37 1.07 -8.42
N THR A 15 -12.00 1.99 -9.14
CA THR A 15 -13.23 1.69 -9.87
C THR A 15 -12.97 1.05 -11.22
N ASN A 16 -11.81 1.34 -11.83
CA ASN A 16 -11.41 0.83 -13.14
C ASN A 16 -9.93 0.44 -13.17
N ARG A 17 -9.67 -0.85 -12.96
CA ARG A 17 -8.31 -1.39 -12.94
C ARG A 17 -7.55 -1.15 -14.23
N ASN A 18 -8.18 -1.39 -15.38
CA ASN A 18 -7.48 -1.25 -16.65
C ASN A 18 -7.04 0.20 -16.91
N ALA A 19 -7.87 1.18 -16.53
CA ALA A 19 -7.49 2.58 -16.61
C ALA A 19 -6.28 2.88 -15.72
N THR A 20 -6.28 2.37 -14.49
CA THR A 20 -5.16 2.54 -13.54
C THR A 20 -3.87 1.88 -14.05
N LEU A 21 -3.93 0.63 -14.52
CA LEU A 21 -2.77 -0.06 -15.10
C LEU A 21 -2.22 0.68 -16.31
N ASN A 22 -3.09 1.09 -17.24
CA ASN A 22 -2.70 1.84 -18.42
C ASN A 22 -2.09 3.19 -18.06
N HIS A 23 -2.60 3.84 -17.00
CA HIS A 23 -2.04 5.10 -16.52
C HIS A 23 -0.61 4.93 -16.06
N PHE A 24 -0.34 4.03 -15.09
CA PHE A 24 1.04 3.78 -14.62
C PHE A 24 1.96 3.35 -15.75
N GLN A 25 1.49 2.49 -16.64
CA GLN A 25 2.27 2.06 -17.80
C GLN A 25 2.58 3.20 -18.77
N SER A 26 1.65 4.13 -19.00
CA SER A 26 1.87 5.30 -19.83
C SER A 26 2.93 6.24 -19.28
N LEU A 27 3.03 6.34 -17.95
CA LEU A 27 4.07 7.09 -17.25
C LEU A 27 5.44 6.38 -17.31
N GLY A 28 5.47 5.10 -17.71
CA GLY A 28 6.67 4.27 -17.71
C GLY A 28 7.19 3.90 -16.32
N VAL A 29 6.33 3.94 -15.31
CA VAL A 29 6.71 3.66 -13.93
C VAL A 29 6.23 2.31 -13.42
N GLY A 30 5.27 1.69 -14.08
CA GLY A 30 4.73 0.39 -13.69
C GLY A 30 4.63 -0.54 -14.88
N VAL A 31 4.97 -1.79 -14.68
CA VAL A 31 4.69 -2.86 -15.63
C VAL A 31 3.50 -3.68 -15.13
N SER A 32 2.55 -3.96 -16.03
CA SER A 32 1.44 -4.84 -15.70
C SER A 32 1.93 -6.28 -15.55
N VAL A 33 1.68 -6.85 -14.38
CA VAL A 33 2.01 -8.24 -14.05
C VAL A 33 0.75 -9.01 -13.70
N GLY A 34 0.78 -10.33 -13.81
CA GLY A 34 -0.36 -11.18 -13.47
C GLY A 34 -0.79 -11.04 -12.01
N PRO A 35 -1.95 -11.58 -11.65
CA PRO A 35 -2.45 -11.53 -10.29
C PRO A 35 -1.51 -12.28 -9.34
N GLN A 36 -1.44 -11.79 -8.10
CA GLN A 36 -0.70 -12.48 -7.06
C GLN A 36 -1.40 -13.80 -6.71
N PRO A 37 -0.66 -14.89 -6.60
CA PRO A 37 -1.25 -16.16 -6.21
C PRO A 37 -1.68 -16.14 -4.75
N LEU A 38 -2.84 -16.72 -4.47
CA LEU A 38 -3.22 -17.09 -3.11
C LEU A 38 -2.41 -18.33 -2.69
N LEU A 39 -1.95 -18.32 -1.45
CA LEU A 39 -1.23 -19.44 -0.86
C LEU A 39 -2.16 -20.37 -0.06
N PRO A 40 -1.85 -21.66 -0.01
CA PRO A 40 -1.10 -22.42 -1.02
C PRO A 40 -1.89 -22.48 -2.32
N TYR A 41 -1.20 -22.59 -3.45
CA TYR A 41 -1.81 -22.67 -4.78
C TYR A 41 -2.43 -24.05 -5.06
N GLU A 42 -2.87 -24.70 -4.03
CA GLU A 42 -3.50 -26.00 -4.07
C GLU A 42 -5.01 -25.86 -4.29
N GLU A 43 -5.60 -26.85 -4.95
CA GLU A 43 -7.05 -26.92 -5.05
C GLU A 43 -7.65 -27.08 -3.65
N GLY A 44 -8.67 -26.28 -3.37
CA GLY A 44 -9.31 -26.32 -2.08
C GLY A 44 -10.51 -25.40 -1.97
N GLU A 45 -11.12 -25.38 -0.80
CA GLU A 45 -12.18 -24.46 -0.47
C GLU A 45 -11.60 -23.24 0.26
N GLY A 46 -11.88 -22.05 -0.26
CA GLY A 46 -11.54 -20.79 0.35
C GLY A 46 -12.74 -20.15 0.99
N GLU A 47 -12.47 -19.36 2.02
CA GLU A 47 -13.47 -18.57 2.72
C GLU A 47 -12.95 -17.15 2.94
N LEU A 48 -13.80 -16.16 2.61
CA LEU A 48 -13.58 -14.75 2.89
C LEU A 48 -14.57 -14.33 3.97
N MET A 49 -14.09 -13.82 5.08
CA MET A 49 -14.91 -13.35 6.17
C MET A 49 -14.67 -11.88 6.46
N PHE A 50 -15.70 -11.07 6.30
CA PHE A 50 -15.72 -9.65 6.66
C PHE A 50 -16.39 -9.52 8.02
N PHE A 51 -15.67 -9.06 9.02
CA PHE A 51 -16.15 -8.90 10.38
C PHE A 51 -16.88 -7.56 10.62
N GLN A 52 -16.70 -6.61 9.72
CA GLN A 52 -17.39 -5.33 9.77
C GLN A 52 -18.42 -5.28 8.64
N SER A 53 -19.69 -5.34 9.02
CA SER A 53 -20.81 -5.04 8.15
C SER A 53 -21.66 -3.94 8.80
N LEU A 54 -22.49 -3.24 8.00
CA LEU A 54 -23.34 -2.15 8.49
C LEU A 54 -24.34 -2.62 9.55
N ASP A 55 -24.77 -3.86 9.50
CA ASP A 55 -25.71 -4.46 10.44
C ASP A 55 -25.04 -5.18 11.60
N GLY A 56 -23.70 -5.15 11.66
CA GLY A 56 -22.89 -5.80 12.69
C GLY A 56 -22.74 -7.32 12.54
N ASN A 57 -23.31 -7.91 11.48
CA ASN A 57 -23.16 -9.34 11.22
C ASN A 57 -21.99 -9.61 10.28
N PRO A 58 -21.16 -10.65 10.54
CA PRO A 58 -20.09 -11.02 9.62
C PRO A 58 -20.66 -11.48 8.27
N ILE A 59 -20.02 -11.06 7.18
CA ILE A 59 -20.32 -11.53 5.83
C ILE A 59 -19.31 -12.61 5.48
N THR A 60 -19.78 -13.81 5.16
CA THR A 60 -18.93 -14.92 4.75
C THR A 60 -19.20 -15.31 3.31
N ASN A 61 -18.15 -15.32 2.49
CA ASN A 61 -18.21 -15.81 1.10
C ASN A 61 -17.29 -17.02 0.95
N LYS A 62 -17.81 -18.08 0.36
CA LYS A 62 -17.03 -19.27 0.02
C LYS A 62 -16.62 -19.25 -1.44
N TYR A 63 -15.42 -19.71 -1.73
CA TYR A 63 -14.91 -19.80 -3.09
C TYR A 63 -14.03 -21.03 -3.25
N LYS A 64 -13.81 -21.45 -4.49
CA LYS A 64 -12.87 -22.54 -4.81
C LYS A 64 -11.52 -21.94 -5.21
N THR A 65 -10.44 -22.50 -4.68
CA THR A 65 -9.06 -22.22 -5.08
C THR A 65 -8.56 -23.29 -6.05
N GLY A 66 -7.48 -23.00 -6.73
CA GLY A 66 -6.90 -23.91 -7.71
C GLY A 66 -7.40 -23.68 -9.13
N GLY A 67 -6.61 -24.10 -10.08
CA GLY A 67 -6.86 -23.83 -11.49
C GLY A 67 -6.46 -22.43 -11.95
N PRO A 68 -6.68 -22.09 -13.22
CA PRO A 68 -6.41 -20.76 -13.73
C PRO A 68 -7.35 -19.80 -13.02
N HIS A 69 -6.83 -19.06 -12.06
CA HIS A 69 -7.60 -18.05 -11.37
C HIS A 69 -8.16 -17.06 -12.38
N ASN A 70 -9.47 -16.92 -12.39
CA ASN A 70 -10.17 -15.84 -13.07
C ASN A 70 -9.97 -14.47 -12.41
N PHE A 71 -9.01 -14.31 -11.50
CA PHE A 71 -8.48 -13.02 -11.13
C PHE A 71 -7.65 -12.50 -12.32
N ARG A 72 -8.38 -12.11 -13.32
CA ARG A 72 -7.89 -11.64 -14.64
C ARG A 72 -7.13 -10.35 -14.57
N ASP A 73 -6.70 -10.00 -13.43
CA ASP A 73 -6.54 -8.61 -13.27
C ASP A 73 -5.15 -8.44 -12.74
N GLY A 74 -4.36 -7.80 -13.54
CA GLY A 74 -2.96 -7.59 -13.27
C GLY A 74 -2.74 -6.66 -12.10
N ASN A 75 -1.58 -6.78 -11.53
CA ASN A 75 -0.99 -5.84 -10.59
C ASN A 75 -0.02 -4.94 -11.34
N SER A 76 0.40 -3.83 -10.74
CA SER A 76 1.47 -3.00 -11.28
C SER A 76 2.75 -3.22 -10.47
N GLN A 77 3.84 -3.56 -11.16
CA GLN A 77 5.17 -3.65 -10.53
C GLN A 77 5.93 -2.35 -10.77
N ILE A 78 6.22 -1.61 -9.70
CA ILE A 78 6.98 -0.35 -9.73
C ILE A 78 8.27 -0.57 -8.93
N GLY A 79 9.41 -0.69 -9.60
CA GLY A 79 10.63 -1.10 -8.93
C GLY A 79 10.44 -2.39 -8.15
N ASN A 80 10.83 -2.43 -6.88
CA ASN A 80 10.61 -3.56 -5.99
C ASN A 80 9.28 -3.49 -5.19
N CYS A 81 8.40 -2.57 -5.54
CA CYS A 81 7.07 -2.45 -4.95
C CYS A 81 6.00 -3.01 -5.90
N GLN A 82 5.08 -3.77 -5.36
CA GLN A 82 3.92 -4.25 -6.07
C GLN A 82 2.66 -3.54 -5.60
N LEU A 83 1.88 -3.03 -6.54
CA LEU A 83 0.53 -2.55 -6.30
C LEU A 83 -0.45 -3.65 -6.70
N GLU A 84 -1.16 -4.20 -5.73
CA GLU A 84 -2.31 -5.06 -5.98
C GLU A 84 -3.52 -4.16 -6.26
N ILE A 85 -3.98 -4.15 -7.54
CA ILE A 85 -5.01 -3.22 -7.97
C ILE A 85 -6.37 -3.91 -7.95
N TYR A 86 -7.19 -3.53 -6.98
CA TYR A 86 -8.50 -4.11 -6.71
C TYR A 86 -9.62 -3.28 -7.33
N PRO A 87 -10.36 -3.79 -8.35
CA PRO A 87 -11.52 -3.11 -8.89
C PRO A 87 -12.75 -3.45 -8.05
N MET A 88 -13.36 -2.44 -7.46
CA MET A 88 -14.59 -2.59 -6.67
C MET A 88 -15.60 -1.53 -7.09
N LYS A 89 -16.87 -1.79 -6.75
CA LYS A 89 -17.90 -0.76 -6.81
C LYS A 89 -17.95 -0.03 -5.47
N PRO A 90 -18.01 1.31 -5.49
CA PRO A 90 -18.29 2.05 -4.27
C PRO A 90 -19.59 1.60 -3.65
N GLY A 91 -19.66 1.55 -2.33
CA GLY A 91 -20.89 1.19 -1.64
C GLY A 91 -20.66 0.84 -0.17
N PRO A 92 -21.74 0.78 0.62
CA PRO A 92 -21.67 0.43 2.03
C PRO A 92 -21.47 -1.07 2.25
N GLY A 93 -20.99 -1.43 3.42
CA GLY A 93 -21.02 -2.79 3.97
C GLY A 93 -19.69 -3.55 3.99
N MET A 94 -18.81 -3.32 3.04
CA MET A 94 -17.45 -3.88 3.06
C MET A 94 -16.43 -2.75 3.10
N PHE A 95 -15.40 -2.88 3.93
CA PHE A 95 -14.39 -1.83 4.13
C PHE A 95 -13.74 -1.35 2.82
N ILE A 96 -13.57 -2.24 1.83
CA ILE A 96 -13.02 -1.91 0.51
C ILE A 96 -13.99 -1.03 -0.29
N SER A 97 -15.28 -1.40 -0.33
CA SER A 97 -16.32 -0.64 -1.03
C SER A 97 -16.58 0.70 -0.35
N GLU A 98 -16.57 0.73 0.99
CA GLU A 98 -16.71 1.96 1.78
C GLU A 98 -15.54 2.92 1.58
N TYR A 99 -14.32 2.39 1.44
CA TYR A 99 -13.15 3.21 1.14
C TYR A 99 -13.35 3.96 -0.19
N LEU A 100 -13.76 3.23 -1.24
CA LEU A 100 -14.03 3.84 -2.55
C LEU A 100 -15.16 4.88 -2.51
N GLU A 101 -16.21 4.62 -1.74
CA GLU A 101 -17.34 5.56 -1.58
C GLU A 101 -16.91 6.85 -0.88
N LYS A 102 -16.09 6.74 0.17
CA LYS A 102 -15.69 7.88 1.00
C LYS A 102 -14.51 8.66 0.43
N LYS A 103 -13.60 7.98 -0.27
CA LYS A 103 -12.28 8.53 -0.64
C LYS A 103 -11.95 8.44 -2.13
N GLY A 104 -12.76 7.70 -2.91
CA GLY A 104 -12.41 7.38 -4.29
C GLY A 104 -11.24 6.39 -4.39
N SER A 105 -10.62 6.29 -5.56
CA SER A 105 -9.46 5.42 -5.78
C SER A 105 -8.28 5.79 -4.88
N GLY A 106 -7.47 4.81 -4.50
CA GLY A 106 -6.26 5.04 -3.70
C GLY A 106 -5.79 3.80 -2.95
N ILE A 107 -4.65 3.93 -2.26
CA ILE A 107 -4.08 2.86 -1.45
C ILE A 107 -4.75 2.87 -0.08
N ASN A 108 -5.34 1.74 0.31
CA ASN A 108 -6.02 1.62 1.59
C ASN A 108 -5.32 0.70 2.58
N HIS A 109 -4.45 -0.21 2.11
CA HIS A 109 -3.72 -1.11 2.99
C HIS A 109 -2.32 -1.43 2.48
N ILE A 110 -1.51 -1.91 3.40
CA ILE A 110 -0.17 -2.43 3.13
C ILE A 110 -0.08 -3.84 3.72
N ALA A 111 0.28 -4.79 2.87
CA ALA A 111 0.38 -6.20 3.23
C ALA A 111 1.83 -6.60 3.50
N PHE A 112 2.02 -7.34 4.59
CA PHE A 112 3.31 -7.90 4.97
C PHE A 112 3.22 -9.41 5.15
N ASN A 113 4.26 -10.12 4.72
CA ASN A 113 4.45 -11.50 5.14
C ASN A 113 5.09 -11.54 6.53
N THR A 114 4.60 -12.44 7.37
CA THR A 114 5.12 -12.71 8.70
C THR A 114 5.40 -14.22 8.87
N ASP A 115 6.33 -14.55 9.73
CA ASP A 115 6.65 -15.93 10.11
C ASP A 115 5.57 -16.57 11.01
N ASP A 116 4.75 -15.75 11.68
CA ASP A 116 3.67 -16.20 12.57
C ASP A 116 2.49 -15.22 12.53
N ILE A 117 1.55 -15.51 11.63
CA ILE A 117 0.37 -14.65 11.43
C ILE A 117 -0.57 -14.66 12.66
N GLU A 118 -0.65 -15.77 13.39
CA GLU A 118 -1.52 -15.87 14.57
C GLU A 118 -0.97 -15.04 15.72
N ARG A 119 0.33 -15.15 15.99
CA ARG A 119 1.03 -14.35 17.01
C ARG A 119 0.88 -12.85 16.73
N ASP A 120 1.14 -12.45 15.50
CA ASP A 120 1.15 -11.03 15.14
C ASP A 120 -0.28 -10.46 15.09
N THR A 121 -1.26 -11.23 14.61
CA THR A 121 -2.68 -10.85 14.69
C THR A 121 -3.11 -10.65 16.14
N LYS A 122 -2.77 -11.60 17.02
CA LYS A 122 -3.08 -11.51 18.45
C LYS A 122 -2.48 -10.26 19.09
N PHE A 123 -1.23 -9.95 18.77
CA PHE A 123 -0.57 -8.76 19.31
C PHE A 123 -1.33 -7.47 18.96
N PHE A 124 -1.75 -7.30 17.70
CA PHE A 124 -2.50 -6.11 17.29
C PHE A 124 -3.90 -6.07 17.93
N THR A 125 -4.56 -7.21 18.05
CA THR A 125 -5.88 -7.26 18.71
C THR A 125 -5.80 -6.93 20.20
N GLU A 126 -4.73 -7.35 20.89
CA GLU A 126 -4.45 -6.96 22.27
C GLU A 126 -4.14 -5.46 22.41
N LYS A 127 -3.66 -4.80 21.34
CA LYS A 127 -3.49 -3.34 21.27
C LYS A 127 -4.77 -2.59 20.84
N GLY A 128 -5.88 -3.30 20.68
CA GLY A 128 -7.18 -2.74 20.36
C GLY A 128 -7.48 -2.61 18.87
N CYS A 129 -6.62 -3.10 17.98
CA CYS A 129 -6.94 -3.18 16.55
C CYS A 129 -7.94 -4.29 16.30
N GLN A 130 -9.00 -4.01 15.58
CA GLN A 130 -9.99 -5.03 15.20
C GLN A 130 -9.51 -5.84 14.00
N LEU A 131 -9.76 -7.15 14.01
CA LEU A 131 -9.67 -7.96 12.81
C LEU A 131 -10.92 -7.70 11.97
N VAL A 132 -10.75 -7.07 10.80
CA VAL A 132 -11.89 -6.65 9.96
C VAL A 132 -12.14 -7.57 8.77
N PHE A 133 -11.12 -8.31 8.36
CA PHE A 133 -11.23 -9.23 7.25
C PHE A 133 -10.26 -10.40 7.42
N ASN A 134 -10.71 -11.60 7.11
CA ASN A 134 -9.91 -12.81 7.11
C ASN A 134 -10.12 -13.56 5.79
N VAL A 135 -9.03 -14.06 5.25
CA VAL A 135 -9.03 -15.01 4.13
C VAL A 135 -8.46 -16.31 4.62
N SER A 136 -9.19 -17.40 4.40
CA SER A 136 -8.72 -18.75 4.70
C SER A 136 -8.84 -19.68 3.51
N VAL A 137 -7.97 -20.67 3.45
CA VAL A 137 -8.01 -21.76 2.47
C VAL A 137 -7.79 -23.07 3.20
N ASN A 138 -8.68 -24.03 3.00
CA ASN A 138 -8.65 -25.31 3.70
C ASN A 138 -8.55 -25.16 5.23
N GLY A 139 -9.24 -24.17 5.79
CA GLY A 139 -9.25 -23.86 7.22
C GLY A 139 -7.96 -23.23 7.75
N LYS A 140 -7.00 -22.88 6.91
CA LYS A 140 -5.79 -22.16 7.30
C LYS A 140 -5.90 -20.69 6.91
N THR A 141 -5.63 -19.79 7.83
CA THR A 141 -5.55 -18.36 7.54
C THR A 141 -4.42 -18.06 6.57
N ILE A 142 -4.73 -17.34 5.51
CA ILE A 142 -3.77 -16.89 4.51
C ILE A 142 -3.65 -15.37 4.44
N GLU A 143 -4.61 -14.64 5.02
CA GLU A 143 -4.52 -13.18 5.16
C GLU A 143 -5.45 -12.67 6.24
N ASN A 144 -4.97 -11.72 7.04
CA ASN A 144 -5.73 -10.99 8.04
C ASN A 144 -5.55 -9.50 7.85
N TYR A 145 -6.66 -8.75 7.84
CA TYR A 145 -6.63 -7.28 7.83
C TYR A 145 -6.95 -6.74 9.22
N LEU A 146 -6.04 -5.94 9.72
CA LEU A 146 -6.10 -5.34 11.04
C LEU A 146 -6.44 -3.85 10.91
N ASP A 147 -7.47 -3.42 11.62
CA ASP A 147 -7.89 -2.03 11.60
C ASP A 147 -6.94 -1.13 12.37
N THR A 148 -5.93 -0.63 11.69
CA THR A 148 -4.96 0.35 12.20
C THR A 148 -5.30 1.78 11.77
N ARG A 149 -6.51 2.02 11.21
CA ARG A 149 -6.95 3.29 10.62
C ARG A 149 -7.26 4.40 11.63
N LYS A 150 -7.18 4.14 12.92
CA LYS A 150 -7.52 5.13 13.95
C LYS A 150 -6.85 6.50 13.72
N TYR A 151 -5.63 6.48 13.23
CA TYR A 151 -4.88 7.66 12.79
C TYR A 151 -4.18 7.34 11.48
N GLY A 152 -4.18 8.30 10.55
CA GLY A 152 -3.54 8.16 9.23
C GLY A 152 -4.28 7.25 8.25
N ASP A 153 -5.39 6.64 8.63
CA ASP A 153 -6.30 5.84 7.81
C ASP A 153 -5.60 4.80 6.90
N VAL A 154 -4.59 4.14 7.45
CA VAL A 154 -3.85 3.05 6.78
C VAL A 154 -4.19 1.74 7.46
N MET A 155 -4.56 0.73 6.70
CA MET A 155 -4.81 -0.63 7.19
C MET A 155 -3.58 -1.50 7.00
N ILE A 156 -3.26 -2.33 7.97
CA ILE A 156 -2.19 -3.33 7.86
C ILE A 156 -2.81 -4.69 7.60
N SER A 157 -2.31 -5.36 6.56
CA SER A 157 -2.63 -6.75 6.25
C SER A 157 -1.44 -7.64 6.56
N LEU A 158 -1.69 -8.80 7.16
CA LEU A 158 -0.69 -9.82 7.46
C LEU A 158 -0.97 -11.08 6.66
N ARG A 159 0.08 -11.67 6.10
CA ARG A 159 0.05 -12.93 5.37
C ARG A 159 1.12 -13.88 5.92
N PRO A 160 0.95 -15.19 5.85
CA PRO A 160 2.01 -16.12 6.22
C PRO A 160 3.22 -15.97 5.28
N THR A 161 4.36 -16.48 5.69
CA THR A 161 5.57 -16.54 4.86
C THR A 161 5.25 -17.05 3.44
N SER A 162 5.79 -16.36 2.46
CA SER A 162 5.57 -16.66 1.04
C SER A 162 5.99 -18.09 0.68
N SER A 163 5.22 -18.73 -0.15
CA SER A 163 5.60 -20.03 -0.75
C SER A 163 6.76 -19.88 -1.75
N ALA A 164 7.40 -20.99 -2.05
CA ALA A 164 8.45 -21.00 -3.08
C ALA A 164 7.92 -20.54 -4.45
N TRP A 165 6.65 -20.85 -4.75
CA TRP A 165 6.01 -20.40 -5.99
C TRP A 165 5.76 -18.90 -6.01
N GLU A 166 5.27 -18.32 -4.92
CA GLU A 166 5.06 -16.88 -4.81
C GLU A 166 6.39 -16.11 -4.90
N ASN A 167 7.43 -16.62 -4.25
CA ASN A 167 8.76 -16.00 -4.32
C ASN A 167 9.27 -15.99 -5.77
N LYS A 168 9.12 -17.10 -6.49
CA LYS A 168 9.53 -17.17 -7.89
C LYS A 168 8.70 -16.25 -8.79
N TRP A 169 7.40 -16.14 -8.53
CA TRP A 169 6.54 -15.21 -9.26
C TRP A 169 6.96 -13.74 -9.03
N LYS A 170 7.28 -13.36 -7.79
CA LYS A 170 7.81 -12.03 -7.46
C LYS A 170 9.16 -11.79 -8.12
N GLU A 171 10.07 -12.76 -8.08
CA GLU A 171 11.37 -12.68 -8.76
C GLU A 171 11.21 -12.43 -10.26
N ASN A 172 10.31 -13.14 -10.93
CA ASN A 172 10.01 -12.92 -12.34
C ASN A 172 9.51 -11.50 -12.63
N ASN A 173 8.69 -10.93 -11.74
CA ASN A 173 8.20 -9.57 -11.90
C ASN A 173 9.31 -8.53 -11.72
N LEU A 174 10.20 -8.74 -10.75
CA LEU A 174 11.38 -7.88 -10.55
C LEU A 174 12.34 -7.93 -11.73
N ASN A 175 12.51 -9.09 -12.34
CA ASN A 175 13.39 -9.30 -13.49
C ASN A 175 12.71 -8.99 -14.83
N HIS A 176 11.47 -8.49 -14.83
CA HIS A 176 10.80 -8.12 -16.08
C HIS A 176 11.52 -6.93 -16.73
N PRO A 177 11.81 -6.97 -18.05
CA PRO A 177 12.63 -5.97 -18.73
C PRO A 177 12.12 -4.52 -18.64
N LEU A 178 10.83 -4.33 -18.38
CA LEU A 178 10.21 -3.01 -18.23
C LEU A 178 10.05 -2.57 -16.77
N THR A 179 10.49 -3.37 -15.79
CA THR A 179 10.46 -2.98 -14.39
C THR A 179 11.53 -1.91 -14.13
N ASN A 180 11.15 -0.81 -13.47
CA ASN A 180 12.06 0.24 -13.07
C ASN A 180 13.09 -0.28 -12.06
N ASN A 181 14.32 0.23 -12.13
CA ASN A 181 15.34 -0.03 -11.11
C ASN A 181 15.20 0.95 -9.93
N TRP A 182 14.01 0.98 -9.33
CA TRP A 182 13.71 1.83 -8.18
C TRP A 182 13.56 0.99 -6.92
N ASN A 183 14.05 1.52 -5.80
CA ASN A 183 13.90 0.85 -4.50
C ASN A 183 12.82 1.55 -3.68
N PHE A 184 11.74 0.84 -3.39
CA PHE A 184 10.66 1.36 -2.55
C PHE A 184 11.16 1.57 -1.12
N LEU A 185 11.05 2.79 -0.63
CA LEU A 185 11.43 3.17 0.73
C LEU A 185 10.25 3.13 1.70
N GLY A 186 9.07 3.49 1.21
CA GLY A 186 7.89 3.59 2.05
C GLY A 186 6.83 4.52 1.50
N VAL A 187 5.99 4.99 2.38
CA VAL A 187 4.82 5.83 2.06
C VAL A 187 4.82 7.14 2.83
N GLY A 188 4.37 8.19 2.17
CA GLY A 188 3.95 9.43 2.82
C GLY A 188 2.47 9.36 3.19
N ILE A 189 2.15 9.69 4.42
CA ILE A 189 0.81 9.59 5.00
C ILE A 189 0.38 10.97 5.48
N LEU A 190 -0.66 11.50 4.87
CA LEU A 190 -1.29 12.75 5.29
C LEU A 190 -2.11 12.53 6.55
N ILE A 191 -1.93 13.43 7.52
CA ILE A 191 -2.58 13.35 8.81
C ILE A 191 -3.00 14.75 9.28
N LYS A 192 -3.90 14.79 10.28
CA LYS A 192 -4.39 16.03 10.91
C LYS A 192 -3.76 16.31 12.27
N ASP A 193 -3.15 15.30 12.90
CA ASP A 193 -2.54 15.40 14.22
C ASP A 193 -1.29 14.52 14.27
N LEU A 194 -0.14 15.16 14.03
CA LEU A 194 1.15 14.47 13.94
C LEU A 194 1.52 13.78 15.24
N LYS A 195 1.29 14.45 16.38
CA LYS A 195 1.66 13.90 17.69
C LYS A 195 0.86 12.64 18.01
N ASN A 196 -0.46 12.70 17.94
CA ASN A 196 -1.31 11.57 18.29
C ASN A 196 -1.14 10.40 17.30
N THR A 197 -0.94 10.70 16.02
CA THR A 197 -0.64 9.66 15.01
C THR A 197 0.67 8.96 15.32
N PHE A 198 1.73 9.73 15.57
CA PHE A 198 3.05 9.16 15.84
C PHE A 198 3.05 8.31 17.12
N ASP A 199 2.49 8.84 18.22
CA ASP A 199 2.36 8.13 19.49
C ASP A 199 1.57 6.82 19.32
N TYR A 200 0.49 6.82 18.54
CA TYR A 200 -0.29 5.63 18.23
C TYR A 200 0.53 4.54 17.53
N TYR A 201 1.32 4.90 16.53
CA TYR A 201 2.15 3.90 15.83
C TYR A 201 3.30 3.38 16.69
N LEU A 202 3.85 4.20 17.60
CA LEU A 202 4.80 3.74 18.61
C LEU A 202 4.12 2.75 19.58
N ASP A 203 2.89 3.03 20.03
CA ASP A 203 2.11 2.14 20.87
C ASP A 203 1.77 0.81 20.20
N LEU A 204 1.61 0.81 18.87
CA LEU A 204 1.50 -0.41 18.07
C LEU A 204 2.81 -1.20 17.98
N GLY A 205 3.89 -0.71 18.58
CA GLY A 205 5.19 -1.41 18.66
C GLY A 205 6.11 -1.18 17.45
N PHE A 206 5.84 -0.17 16.62
CA PHE A 206 6.76 0.26 15.57
C PHE A 206 7.85 1.16 16.13
N SER A 207 8.98 1.23 15.46
CA SER A 207 10.16 1.95 15.95
C SER A 207 10.30 3.31 15.29
N GLU A 208 10.54 4.34 16.07
CA GLU A 208 10.94 5.66 15.55
C GLU A 208 12.22 5.56 14.72
N ILE A 209 12.32 6.36 13.68
CA ILE A 209 13.55 6.57 12.90
C ILE A 209 14.17 7.89 13.35
N PRO A 210 15.26 7.85 14.13
CA PRO A 210 15.92 9.07 14.56
C PRO A 210 16.63 9.75 13.38
N ASN A 211 16.51 11.06 13.28
CA ASN A 211 17.15 11.89 12.24
C ASN A 211 16.86 11.41 10.80
N PRO A 212 15.62 11.37 10.39
CA PRO A 212 15.27 10.91 9.07
C PRO A 212 15.85 11.85 8.00
N LYS A 213 16.81 11.37 7.21
CA LYS A 213 17.50 12.21 6.23
C LYS A 213 16.98 12.08 4.79
N LYS A 214 16.34 10.96 4.45
CA LYS A 214 16.13 10.60 3.04
C LYS A 214 14.72 10.72 2.48
N ILE A 215 13.69 10.66 3.32
CA ILE A 215 12.32 10.78 2.85
C ILE A 215 11.57 11.98 3.41
N ASN A 216 12.25 12.82 4.20
CA ASN A 216 11.65 14.04 4.72
C ASN A 216 11.11 14.89 3.60
N TYR A 217 9.85 15.24 3.73
CA TYR A 217 9.24 16.25 2.87
C TYR A 217 9.88 17.61 3.16
N PRO A 218 10.35 18.34 2.13
CA PRO A 218 11.03 19.59 2.37
C PRO A 218 10.10 20.61 3.03
N ASN A 219 10.63 21.30 4.02
CA ASN A 219 9.93 22.35 4.78
C ASN A 219 8.66 21.89 5.52
N LEU A 220 8.51 20.58 5.77
CA LEU A 220 7.40 20.02 6.52
C LEU A 220 7.89 19.36 7.82
N GLN A 221 7.13 19.57 8.89
CA GLN A 221 7.32 18.76 10.09
C GLN A 221 6.77 17.36 9.81
N SER A 222 7.63 16.37 9.91
CA SER A 222 7.24 14.98 9.77
C SER A 222 7.90 14.12 10.82
N ASN A 223 7.24 13.01 11.16
CA ASN A 223 7.78 11.95 11.98
C ASN A 223 7.74 10.64 11.20
N GLN A 224 8.69 9.78 11.45
CA GLN A 224 8.84 8.54 10.72
C GLN A 224 8.93 7.35 11.67
N VAL A 225 8.21 6.29 11.30
CA VAL A 225 8.34 4.98 11.96
C VAL A 225 8.76 3.92 10.95
N LYS A 226 9.51 2.95 11.43
CA LYS A 226 9.85 1.75 10.66
C LYS A 226 8.78 0.70 10.85
N VAL A 227 8.15 0.29 9.74
CA VAL A 227 7.14 -0.76 9.69
C VAL A 227 7.65 -1.90 8.82
N GLY A 228 8.15 -2.96 9.44
CA GLY A 228 8.85 -4.01 8.72
C GLY A 228 10.05 -3.46 7.95
N PRO A 229 10.15 -3.69 6.63
CA PRO A 229 11.25 -3.19 5.81
C PRO A 229 11.07 -1.76 5.32
N ILE A 230 9.89 -1.13 5.50
CA ILE A 230 9.55 0.16 4.91
C ILE A 230 9.36 1.25 5.97
N ILE A 231 9.23 2.47 5.51
CA ILE A 231 9.05 3.67 6.33
C ILE A 231 7.65 4.23 6.13
N PHE A 232 6.96 4.53 7.23
CA PHE A 232 5.78 5.38 7.23
C PHE A 232 6.20 6.77 7.68
N GLU A 233 6.06 7.75 6.80
CA GLU A 233 6.29 9.16 7.09
C GLU A 233 4.95 9.86 7.27
N PHE A 234 4.68 10.31 8.49
CA PHE A 234 3.47 11.06 8.83
C PHE A 234 3.76 12.55 8.73
N PHE A 235 2.90 13.31 8.08
CA PHE A 235 3.06 14.76 7.98
C PHE A 235 1.73 15.50 7.89
N GLU A 236 1.71 16.67 8.52
CA GLU A 236 0.62 17.64 8.41
C GLU A 236 0.97 18.63 7.31
N PRO A 237 0.17 18.74 6.24
CA PRO A 237 0.45 19.72 5.20
C PRO A 237 0.18 21.14 5.71
N SER A 238 1.04 22.08 5.30
CA SER A 238 0.89 23.50 5.56
C SER A 238 0.44 24.24 4.30
N GLU A 239 0.16 25.53 4.41
CA GLU A 239 -0.21 26.38 3.28
C GLU A 239 0.82 26.36 2.12
N SER A 240 2.10 26.07 2.44
CA SER A 240 3.15 25.91 1.44
C SER A 240 3.06 24.61 0.62
N HIS A 241 2.12 23.72 0.95
CA HIS A 241 1.94 22.41 0.28
C HIS A 241 0.52 22.28 -0.28
N PRO A 242 0.13 23.09 -1.28
CA PRO A 242 -1.25 23.20 -1.73
C PRO A 242 -1.86 21.86 -2.22
N ILE A 243 -1.08 21.05 -2.91
CA ILE A 243 -1.55 19.73 -3.43
C ILE A 243 -1.86 18.78 -2.28
N HIS A 244 -1.02 18.71 -1.25
CA HIS A 244 -1.26 17.85 -0.09
C HIS A 244 -2.43 18.35 0.76
N ASN A 245 -2.60 19.68 0.89
CA ASN A 245 -3.77 20.26 1.51
C ASN A 245 -5.04 19.92 0.73
N GLU A 246 -5.03 20.03 -0.58
CA GLU A 246 -6.14 19.63 -1.45
C GLU A 246 -6.52 18.15 -1.21
N ILE A 247 -5.53 17.24 -1.24
CA ILE A 247 -5.76 15.82 -0.98
C ILE A 247 -6.37 15.61 0.43
N LEU A 248 -5.81 16.24 1.46
CA LEU A 248 -6.32 16.12 2.83
C LEU A 248 -7.74 16.66 2.99
N MET A 249 -8.07 17.77 2.33
CA MET A 249 -9.41 18.36 2.36
C MET A 249 -10.44 17.50 1.62
N GLU A 250 -10.08 16.95 0.47
CA GLU A 250 -11.00 16.18 -0.38
C GLU A 250 -11.18 14.75 0.12
N ARG A 251 -10.11 14.12 0.61
CA ARG A 251 -10.08 12.69 0.90
C ARG A 251 -9.87 12.35 2.38
N GLY A 252 -9.45 13.34 3.19
CA GLY A 252 -9.05 13.11 4.57
C GLY A 252 -7.65 12.46 4.67
N GLU A 253 -7.34 11.95 5.85
CA GLU A 253 -6.07 11.27 6.14
C GLU A 253 -5.86 10.02 5.27
N GLY A 254 -4.61 9.64 5.02
CA GLY A 254 -4.27 8.44 4.28
C GLY A 254 -2.97 8.54 3.51
N ILE A 255 -2.63 7.45 2.82
CA ILE A 255 -1.46 7.39 1.95
C ILE A 255 -1.65 8.32 0.76
N SER A 256 -0.73 9.27 0.62
CA SER A 256 -0.66 10.21 -0.50
C SER A 256 0.51 9.93 -1.43
N ASP A 257 1.65 9.53 -0.89
CA ASP A 257 2.90 9.41 -1.65
C ASP A 257 3.44 7.97 -1.62
N LEU A 258 3.91 7.51 -2.78
CA LEU A 258 4.83 6.37 -2.90
C LEU A 258 6.26 6.89 -3.00
N VAL A 259 7.15 6.45 -2.12
CA VAL A 259 8.50 6.97 -2.03
C VAL A 259 9.50 5.95 -2.51
N PHE A 260 10.29 6.31 -3.52
CA PHE A 260 11.29 5.45 -4.12
C PHE A 260 12.69 6.08 -4.07
N LEU A 261 13.68 5.28 -3.71
CA LEU A 261 15.09 5.60 -3.83
C LEU A 261 15.56 5.26 -5.25
N VAL A 262 16.23 6.21 -5.90
CA VAL A 262 16.76 6.07 -7.26
C VAL A 262 18.25 6.36 -7.32
N ASP A 263 18.96 5.71 -8.25
CA ASP A 263 20.41 5.88 -8.42
C ASP A 263 20.78 7.26 -8.99
N ASP A 264 19.98 7.71 -9.96
CA ASP A 264 20.18 8.99 -10.64
C ASP A 264 18.84 9.74 -10.72
N LEU A 265 18.65 10.68 -9.79
CA LEU A 265 17.39 11.43 -9.68
C LEU A 265 17.12 12.28 -10.94
N GLU A 266 18.13 12.90 -11.53
CA GLU A 266 17.94 13.75 -12.70
C GLU A 266 17.53 12.93 -13.94
N VAL A 267 18.12 11.74 -14.11
CA VAL A 267 17.75 10.84 -15.21
C VAL A 267 16.31 10.38 -15.05
N GLU A 268 15.92 9.92 -13.86
CA GLU A 268 14.56 9.42 -13.61
C GLU A 268 13.52 10.55 -13.66
N LYS A 269 13.85 11.73 -13.15
CA LYS A 269 13.02 12.94 -13.27
C LYS A 269 12.74 13.27 -14.74
N ASN A 270 13.79 13.31 -15.56
CA ASN A 270 13.64 13.63 -16.98
C ASN A 270 12.82 12.56 -17.74
N LYS A 271 12.93 11.27 -17.37
CA LYS A 271 12.08 10.22 -17.95
C LYS A 271 10.60 10.47 -17.71
N LEU A 272 10.22 10.84 -16.48
CA LEU A 272 8.82 11.14 -16.14
C LEU A 272 8.32 12.41 -16.84
N LEU A 273 9.12 13.47 -16.86
CA LEU A 273 8.79 14.71 -17.57
C LEU A 273 8.57 14.48 -19.08
N ASN A 274 9.44 13.70 -19.71
CA ASN A 274 9.33 13.36 -21.13
C ASN A 274 8.06 12.53 -21.46
N ARG A 275 7.44 11.92 -20.46
CA ARG A 275 6.16 11.22 -20.59
C ARG A 275 4.96 12.08 -20.22
N GLY A 276 5.19 13.37 -19.96
CA GLY A 276 4.14 14.33 -19.66
C GLY A 276 3.65 14.33 -18.21
N THR A 277 4.40 13.72 -17.27
CA THR A 277 4.06 13.77 -15.84
C THR A 277 4.34 15.17 -15.30
N THR A 278 3.42 15.71 -14.51
CA THR A 278 3.60 17.03 -13.90
C THR A 278 4.54 16.94 -12.70
N LEU A 279 5.61 17.73 -12.71
CA LEU A 279 6.49 17.93 -11.55
C LEU A 279 5.84 18.95 -10.62
N LEU A 280 5.68 18.56 -9.35
CA LEU A 280 5.09 19.43 -8.32
C LEU A 280 6.15 20.20 -7.53
N ASP A 281 7.24 19.50 -7.17
CA ASP A 281 8.36 20.08 -6.44
C ASP A 281 9.63 19.25 -6.66
N SER A 282 10.80 19.87 -6.59
CA SER A 282 12.08 19.16 -6.66
C SER A 282 13.25 20.00 -6.17
N ASN A 283 14.29 19.30 -5.72
CA ASN A 283 15.62 19.85 -5.50
C ASN A 283 16.68 18.79 -5.85
N GLU A 284 17.90 18.96 -5.38
CA GLU A 284 19.01 18.02 -5.66
C GLU A 284 18.80 16.63 -5.03
N THR A 285 17.90 16.49 -4.05
CA THR A 285 17.73 15.26 -3.28
C THR A 285 16.38 14.56 -3.51
N PHE A 286 15.39 15.25 -4.07
CA PHE A 286 14.06 14.67 -4.32
C PHE A 286 13.36 15.29 -5.53
N ALA A 287 12.36 14.59 -6.03
CA ALA A 287 11.37 15.09 -7.00
C ALA A 287 9.99 14.46 -6.72
N ILE A 288 8.92 15.27 -6.78
CA ILE A 288 7.55 14.84 -6.52
C ILE A 288 6.73 15.05 -7.79
N PHE A 289 6.02 14.02 -8.19
CA PHE A 289 5.23 14.00 -9.41
C PHE A 289 3.75 13.78 -9.12
N ASP A 290 2.91 14.54 -9.84
CA ASP A 290 1.47 14.30 -9.84
C ASP A 290 1.12 13.10 -10.71
N THR A 291 0.86 11.99 -10.08
CA THR A 291 0.46 10.73 -10.73
C THR A 291 -0.96 10.32 -10.30
N ARG A 292 -1.77 11.25 -9.78
CA ARG A 292 -3.08 10.97 -9.14
C ARG A 292 -4.18 10.54 -10.10
N LYS A 293 -4.04 10.77 -11.40
CA LYS A 293 -5.13 10.67 -12.37
C LYS A 293 -6.05 9.46 -12.22
N GLU A 294 -5.52 8.27 -11.95
CA GLU A 294 -6.30 7.03 -11.87
C GLU A 294 -6.15 6.28 -10.54
N GLY A 295 -5.20 6.68 -9.72
CA GLY A 295 -4.86 5.99 -8.47
C GLY A 295 -4.79 6.90 -7.25
N ASN A 296 -5.01 8.19 -7.42
CA ASN A 296 -4.94 9.21 -6.37
C ASN A 296 -3.66 9.14 -5.51
N THR A 297 -2.54 8.86 -6.14
CA THR A 297 -1.26 8.68 -5.45
C THR A 297 -0.18 9.48 -6.16
N LEU A 298 0.64 10.18 -5.38
CA LEU A 298 1.84 10.88 -5.87
C LEU A 298 3.02 9.89 -5.92
N ILE A 299 3.98 10.15 -6.79
CA ILE A 299 5.27 9.48 -6.77
C ILE A 299 6.33 10.48 -6.33
N ARG A 300 7.08 10.11 -5.30
CA ARG A 300 8.22 10.86 -4.81
C ARG A 300 9.50 10.05 -5.02
N LEU A 301 10.41 10.60 -5.81
CA LEU A 301 11.75 10.05 -6.02
C LEU A 301 12.74 10.73 -5.08
N VAL A 302 13.66 9.95 -4.52
CA VAL A 302 14.71 10.43 -3.61
C VAL A 302 16.06 9.90 -4.10
N SER A 303 17.09 10.73 -4.10
CA SER A 303 18.45 10.31 -4.48
C SER A 303 19.06 9.38 -3.43
N LYS A 304 19.88 8.44 -3.85
CA LYS A 304 20.74 7.64 -2.97
C LYS A 304 21.77 8.49 -2.22
#